data_a4c0f4c4d12807735f5d10b938622d6f
#
_entry.id   a4c0f4c4d12807735f5d10b938622d6f
#
_cell.length_a   1.000
_cell.length_b   1.000
_cell.length_c   1.000
_cell.angle_alpha   90.00
_cell.angle_beta   90.00
_cell.angle_gamma   90.00
#
_symmetry.space_group_name_H-M   'P 1'
#
loop_
_entity.id
_entity.type
_entity.pdbx_description
1 polymer ?
#
loop_
_entity_poly.entity_id
_entity_poly.type
_entity_poly.pdbx_seq_one_letter_code
_entity_poly.pdbx_strand_id
1 'polypeptide(L)'
;IRGIENIDENQTYIVVCNHNNLADIIASAYANQVPSKPLVKKELLKIPILGQLFAMASVPLDRKDEAARKRSLETMANELNQNISLIIFPEGTRNRTPAPLKEFHNGAFIISMKTGKPIMPVVFTNIKNLSSPESILIKPWKFEAHHLAPVFPDSFNEVQEYKDYIYKIMWNFLVENDSSFKDYKKL
;
A
#
# COMPACT_ATOMS: atom_id res chain seq x y z
N ILE A 1 15.11 4.55 -4.93
CA ILE A 1 14.59 3.44 -4.13
C ILE A 1 15.64 3.13 -3.08
N ARG A 2 15.22 2.83 -1.85
CA ARG A 2 16.04 2.49 -0.70
C ARG A 2 15.51 1.21 -0.04
N GLY A 3 16.34 0.49 0.70
CA GLY A 3 15.93 -0.71 1.45
C GLY A 3 15.65 -1.92 0.56
N ILE A 4 16.22 -1.98 -0.64
CA ILE A 4 16.07 -3.11 -1.58
C ILE A 4 16.61 -4.40 -0.95
N GLU A 5 17.62 -4.29 -0.10
CA GLU A 5 18.20 -5.39 0.66
C GLU A 5 17.22 -6.12 1.60
N ASN A 6 16.09 -5.50 1.90
CA ASN A 6 15.00 -6.11 2.68
C ASN A 6 14.11 -7.05 1.85
N ILE A 7 14.27 -7.07 0.53
CA ILE A 7 13.45 -7.86 -0.38
C ILE A 7 14.12 -9.21 -0.64
N ASP A 8 13.43 -10.30 -0.31
CA ASP A 8 13.74 -11.62 -0.80
C ASP A 8 12.88 -11.88 -2.06
N GLU A 9 13.53 -12.06 -3.20
CA GLU A 9 12.85 -12.28 -4.49
C GLU A 9 12.02 -13.57 -4.54
N ASN A 10 12.28 -14.51 -3.64
CA ASN A 10 11.54 -15.76 -3.51
C ASN A 10 10.33 -15.65 -2.58
N GLN A 11 10.19 -14.52 -1.88
CA GLN A 11 9.12 -14.28 -0.93
C GLN A 11 7.97 -13.52 -1.58
N THR A 12 6.74 -13.96 -1.35
CA THR A 12 5.52 -13.24 -1.72
C THR A 12 5.11 -12.31 -0.59
N TYR A 13 4.82 -11.05 -0.91
CA TYR A 13 4.51 -10.00 0.07
C TYR A 13 3.12 -9.41 -0.10
N ILE A 14 2.61 -8.86 0.99
CA ILE A 14 1.56 -7.85 0.98
C ILE A 14 2.27 -6.49 1.16
N VAL A 15 2.49 -5.79 0.06
CA VAL A 15 3.17 -4.50 0.04
C VAL A 15 2.19 -3.42 0.48
N VAL A 16 2.45 -2.78 1.60
CA VAL A 16 1.60 -1.73 2.19
C VAL A 16 2.26 -0.37 1.99
N CYS A 17 1.58 0.53 1.27
CA CYS A 17 2.10 1.85 0.93
C CYS A 17 1.22 2.98 1.48
N ASN A 18 1.82 4.12 1.83
CA ASN A 18 1.08 5.36 2.07
C ASN A 18 0.53 5.93 0.75
N HIS A 19 -0.62 6.63 0.82
CA HIS A 19 -1.33 7.08 -0.37
C HIS A 19 -1.60 8.59 -0.34
N ASN A 20 -0.82 9.35 -1.08
CA ASN A 20 -0.92 10.81 -1.14
C ASN A 20 -1.33 11.33 -2.52
N ASN A 21 -0.96 10.60 -3.59
CA ASN A 21 -1.05 11.07 -4.96
C ASN A 21 -1.53 9.96 -5.92
N LEU A 22 -1.98 10.33 -7.10
CA LEU A 22 -2.29 9.35 -8.15
C LEU A 22 -1.01 8.66 -8.66
N ALA A 23 0.10 9.35 -8.63
CA ALA A 23 1.40 8.81 -9.01
C ALA A 23 1.91 7.69 -8.08
N ASP A 24 1.35 7.55 -6.87
CA ASP A 24 1.74 6.50 -5.92
C ASP A 24 1.54 5.10 -6.51
N ILE A 25 0.51 4.93 -7.35
CA ILE A 25 0.23 3.64 -8.02
C ILE A 25 1.36 3.29 -8.99
N ILE A 26 1.81 4.28 -9.77
CA ILE A 26 2.93 4.09 -10.72
C ILE A 26 4.23 3.92 -9.96
N ALA A 27 4.43 4.75 -8.93
CA ALA A 27 5.60 4.70 -8.06
C ALA A 27 5.71 3.34 -7.34
N SER A 28 4.61 2.79 -6.85
CA SER A 28 4.60 1.49 -6.17
C SER A 28 4.91 0.34 -7.14
N ALA A 29 4.39 0.39 -8.36
CA ALA A 29 4.70 -0.62 -9.38
C ALA A 29 6.18 -0.56 -9.80
N TYR A 30 6.75 0.65 -9.92
CA TYR A 30 8.16 0.83 -10.24
C TYR A 30 9.10 0.47 -9.08
N ALA A 31 8.71 0.79 -7.85
CA ALA A 31 9.52 0.51 -6.67
C ALA A 31 9.58 -0.98 -6.33
N ASN A 32 8.54 -1.73 -6.66
CA ASN A 32 8.44 -3.13 -6.26
C ASN A 32 9.26 -4.04 -7.19
N GLN A 33 10.17 -4.81 -6.60
CA GLN A 33 11.13 -5.68 -7.30
C GLN A 33 10.62 -7.12 -7.49
N VAL A 34 9.43 -7.45 -6.99
CA VAL A 34 8.82 -8.78 -7.09
C VAL A 34 7.54 -8.74 -7.93
N PRO A 35 7.12 -9.85 -8.59
CA PRO A 35 5.85 -9.90 -9.31
C PRO A 35 4.69 -9.47 -8.43
N SER A 36 3.94 -8.44 -8.85
CA SER A 36 2.92 -7.84 -8.00
C SER A 36 1.77 -7.23 -8.76
N LYS A 37 0.60 -7.17 -8.12
CA LYS A 37 -0.60 -6.51 -8.62
C LYS A 37 -1.13 -5.51 -7.59
N PRO A 38 -1.40 -4.25 -7.98
CA PRO A 38 -2.06 -3.30 -7.09
C PRO A 38 -3.55 -3.64 -6.91
N LEU A 39 -4.07 -3.38 -5.70
CA LEU A 39 -5.51 -3.40 -5.48
C LEU A 39 -6.13 -2.10 -5.98
N VAL A 40 -7.16 -2.22 -6.80
CA VAL A 40 -7.90 -1.06 -7.31
C VAL A 40 -9.40 -1.19 -7.01
N LYS A 41 -10.07 -0.06 -6.86
CA LYS A 41 -11.52 -0.06 -6.70
C LYS A 41 -12.19 -0.59 -7.97
N LYS A 42 -13.17 -1.48 -7.83
CA LYS A 42 -13.92 -2.09 -8.94
C LYS A 42 -14.54 -1.05 -9.88
N GLU A 43 -14.93 0.11 -9.37
CA GLU A 43 -15.50 1.20 -10.16
C GLU A 43 -14.50 1.75 -11.20
N LEU A 44 -13.19 1.67 -10.94
CA LEU A 44 -12.16 2.12 -11.87
C LEU A 44 -12.09 1.26 -13.14
N LEU A 45 -12.56 0.02 -13.09
CA LEU A 45 -12.66 -0.86 -14.26
C LEU A 45 -13.68 -0.38 -15.29
N LYS A 46 -14.57 0.53 -14.92
CA LYS A 46 -15.58 1.10 -15.80
C LYS A 46 -15.07 2.29 -16.64
N ILE A 47 -13.87 2.78 -16.36
CA ILE A 47 -13.28 3.90 -17.10
C ILE A 47 -12.86 3.39 -18.48
N PRO A 48 -13.32 4.00 -19.59
CA PRO A 48 -12.93 3.60 -20.93
C PRO A 48 -11.40 3.58 -21.08
N ILE A 49 -10.87 2.57 -21.77
CA ILE A 49 -9.44 2.33 -22.01
C ILE A 49 -8.66 1.99 -20.72
N LEU A 50 -8.65 2.88 -19.71
CA LEU A 50 -7.95 2.65 -18.42
C LEU A 50 -8.50 1.47 -17.67
N GLY A 51 -9.82 1.23 -17.72
CA GLY A 51 -10.45 0.09 -17.07
C GLY A 51 -9.95 -1.26 -17.58
N GLN A 52 -9.66 -1.36 -18.87
CA GLN A 52 -9.09 -2.57 -19.45
C GLN A 52 -7.65 -2.81 -18.95
N LEU A 53 -6.82 -1.77 -18.88
CA LEU A 53 -5.48 -1.86 -18.32
C LEU A 53 -5.52 -2.29 -16.85
N PHE A 54 -6.40 -1.69 -16.04
CA PHE A 54 -6.59 -2.09 -14.65
C PHE A 54 -7.09 -3.53 -14.51
N ALA A 55 -8.01 -3.98 -15.38
CA ALA A 55 -8.51 -5.35 -15.34
C ALA A 55 -7.40 -6.39 -15.58
N MET A 56 -6.41 -6.07 -16.41
CA MET A 56 -5.29 -6.96 -16.74
C MET A 56 -4.20 -6.92 -15.66
N ALA A 57 -3.92 -5.74 -15.09
CA ALA A 57 -2.73 -5.48 -14.27
C ALA A 57 -3.02 -5.33 -12.77
N SER A 58 -4.27 -5.48 -12.32
CA SER A 58 -4.63 -5.24 -10.93
C SER A 58 -5.65 -6.24 -10.39
N VAL A 59 -5.82 -6.25 -9.06
CA VAL A 59 -6.86 -7.02 -8.38
C VAL A 59 -8.01 -6.08 -8.02
N PRO A 60 -9.22 -6.32 -8.55
CA PRO A 60 -10.37 -5.47 -8.26
C PRO A 60 -10.88 -5.70 -6.83
N LEU A 61 -11.06 -4.61 -6.10
CA LEU A 61 -11.59 -4.61 -4.74
C LEU A 61 -13.03 -4.10 -4.73
N ASP A 62 -13.94 -4.96 -4.32
CA ASP A 62 -15.35 -4.62 -4.09
C ASP A 62 -15.62 -4.59 -2.57
N ARG A 63 -16.09 -3.46 -2.06
CA ARG A 63 -16.37 -3.23 -0.63
C ARG A 63 -17.84 -2.96 -0.36
N LYS A 64 -18.71 -3.18 -1.36
CA LYS A 64 -20.11 -2.76 -1.33
C LYS A 64 -20.88 -3.39 -0.17
N ASP A 65 -20.66 -4.68 0.07
CA ASP A 65 -21.30 -5.46 1.13
C ASP A 65 -20.33 -6.51 1.69
N GLU A 66 -20.77 -7.26 2.69
CA GLU A 66 -19.95 -8.29 3.35
C GLU A 66 -19.56 -9.43 2.40
N ALA A 67 -20.50 -9.88 1.56
CA ALA A 67 -20.23 -10.94 0.59
C ALA A 67 -19.21 -10.50 -0.46
N ALA A 68 -19.28 -9.24 -0.92
CA ALA A 68 -18.29 -8.65 -1.83
C ALA A 68 -16.90 -8.54 -1.18
N ARG A 69 -16.85 -8.14 0.09
CA ARG A 69 -15.59 -8.11 0.86
C ARG A 69 -14.97 -9.50 0.99
N LYS A 70 -15.78 -10.53 1.29
CA LYS A 70 -15.32 -11.92 1.39
C LYS A 70 -14.75 -12.40 0.06
N ARG A 71 -15.46 -12.20 -1.06
CA ARG A 71 -14.94 -12.53 -2.41
C ARG A 71 -13.63 -11.82 -2.72
N SER A 72 -13.50 -10.55 -2.36
CA SER A 72 -12.26 -9.80 -2.56
C SER A 72 -11.09 -10.41 -1.77
N LEU A 73 -11.31 -10.84 -0.53
CA LEU A 73 -10.29 -11.53 0.27
C LEU A 73 -9.91 -12.88 -0.34
N GLU A 74 -10.86 -13.63 -0.87
CA GLU A 74 -10.60 -14.89 -1.58
C GLU A 74 -9.77 -14.66 -2.85
N THR A 75 -10.09 -13.63 -3.64
CA THR A 75 -9.31 -13.26 -4.82
C THR A 75 -7.88 -12.88 -4.43
N MET A 76 -7.71 -12.08 -3.38
CA MET A 76 -6.37 -11.72 -2.87
C MET A 76 -5.58 -12.95 -2.43
N ALA A 77 -6.20 -13.88 -1.70
CA ALA A 77 -5.54 -15.13 -1.28
C ALA A 77 -5.08 -15.96 -2.47
N ASN A 78 -5.89 -16.04 -3.53
CA ASN A 78 -5.54 -16.79 -4.74
C ASN A 78 -4.33 -16.19 -5.46
N GLU A 79 -4.22 -14.86 -5.58
CA GLU A 79 -3.06 -14.20 -6.17
C GLU A 79 -1.79 -14.49 -5.34
N LEU A 80 -1.86 -14.36 -4.02
CA LEU A 80 -0.75 -14.64 -3.11
C LEU A 80 -0.28 -16.11 -3.19
N ASN A 81 -1.22 -17.05 -3.36
CA ASN A 81 -0.91 -18.48 -3.53
C ASN A 81 -0.26 -18.79 -4.90
N GLN A 82 -0.44 -17.92 -5.88
CA GLN A 82 0.25 -17.97 -7.18
C GLN A 82 1.59 -17.23 -7.18
N ASN A 83 2.12 -16.88 -6.00
CA ASN A 83 3.34 -16.11 -5.80
C ASN A 83 3.29 -14.70 -6.42
N ILE A 84 2.12 -14.10 -6.51
CA ILE A 84 1.91 -12.72 -6.93
C ILE A 84 1.70 -11.87 -5.69
N SER A 85 2.61 -10.97 -5.42
CA SER A 85 2.51 -10.00 -4.32
C SER A 85 1.37 -8.99 -4.57
N LEU A 86 0.80 -8.47 -3.50
CA LEU A 86 -0.28 -7.49 -3.59
C LEU A 86 0.22 -6.12 -3.14
N ILE A 87 -0.07 -5.07 -3.90
CA ILE A 87 0.19 -3.69 -3.48
C ILE A 87 -1.12 -3.10 -2.96
N ILE A 88 -1.09 -2.69 -1.70
CA ILE A 88 -2.27 -2.20 -0.97
C ILE A 88 -1.98 -0.83 -0.38
N PHE A 89 -2.91 0.10 -0.62
CA PHE A 89 -2.95 1.38 0.08
C PHE A 89 -3.99 1.28 1.21
N PRO A 90 -3.58 0.98 2.45
CA PRO A 90 -4.50 0.64 3.53
C PRO A 90 -5.37 1.82 3.98
N GLU A 91 -4.98 3.04 3.66
CA GLU A 91 -5.77 4.26 3.86
C GLU A 91 -7.08 4.27 3.02
N GLY A 92 -7.16 3.43 1.98
CA GLY A 92 -8.33 3.27 1.12
C GLY A 92 -8.65 4.45 0.19
N THR A 93 -8.12 5.61 0.48
CA THR A 93 -8.23 6.84 -0.34
C THR A 93 -6.98 7.68 -0.14
N ARG A 94 -6.67 8.56 -1.09
CA ARG A 94 -5.57 9.52 -0.96
C ARG A 94 -5.68 10.32 0.33
N ASN A 95 -4.54 10.47 1.02
CA ASN A 95 -4.44 11.31 2.21
C ASN A 95 -4.34 12.78 1.80
N ARG A 96 -5.44 13.49 1.98
CA ARG A 96 -5.53 14.95 1.74
C ARG A 96 -5.44 15.74 3.05
N THR A 97 -5.19 15.08 4.17
CA THR A 97 -5.01 15.72 5.46
C THR A 97 -3.56 16.19 5.64
N PRO A 98 -3.27 17.09 6.58
CA PRO A 98 -1.90 17.45 6.91
C PRO A 98 -1.13 16.32 7.58
N ALA A 99 -1.80 15.33 8.18
CA ALA A 99 -1.18 14.22 8.90
C ALA A 99 -0.33 13.32 7.98
N PRO A 100 0.73 12.67 8.52
CA PRO A 100 1.55 11.72 7.78
C PRO A 100 0.75 10.60 7.13
N LEU A 101 -0.17 9.99 7.86
CA LEU A 101 -1.01 8.88 7.44
C LEU A 101 -2.47 9.10 7.87
N LYS A 102 -3.39 8.52 7.13
CA LYS A 102 -4.77 8.30 7.57
C LYS A 102 -4.87 6.95 8.28
N GLU A 103 -5.98 6.75 8.97
CA GLU A 103 -6.30 5.46 9.58
C GLU A 103 -6.28 4.32 8.55
N PHE A 104 -5.72 3.18 8.94
CA PHE A 104 -5.63 2.00 8.10
C PHE A 104 -6.88 1.11 8.22
N HIS A 105 -7.36 0.62 7.09
CA HIS A 105 -8.36 -0.44 7.03
C HIS A 105 -7.74 -1.80 7.28
N ASN A 106 -8.49 -2.73 7.84
CA ASN A 106 -8.01 -4.04 8.28
C ASN A 106 -7.67 -5.04 7.16
N GLY A 107 -8.09 -4.77 5.91
CA GLY A 107 -8.03 -5.76 4.81
C GLY A 107 -6.66 -6.38 4.56
N ALA A 108 -5.58 -5.57 4.56
CA ALA A 108 -4.21 -6.05 4.35
C ALA A 108 -3.75 -6.97 5.49
N PHE A 109 -4.12 -6.65 6.71
CA PHE A 109 -3.72 -7.38 7.91
C PHE A 109 -4.48 -8.70 8.05
N ILE A 110 -5.79 -8.70 7.74
CA ILE A 110 -6.61 -9.91 7.70
C ILE A 110 -6.05 -10.91 6.69
N ILE A 111 -5.73 -10.46 5.46
CA ILE A 111 -5.22 -11.37 4.43
C ILE A 111 -3.82 -11.86 4.76
N SER A 112 -2.97 -11.05 5.39
CA SER A 112 -1.66 -11.45 5.87
C SER A 112 -1.76 -12.56 6.91
N MET A 113 -2.54 -12.38 7.95
CA MET A 113 -2.77 -13.39 8.99
C MET A 113 -3.40 -14.67 8.42
N LYS A 114 -4.32 -14.55 7.47
CA LYS A 114 -4.98 -15.70 6.83
C LYS A 114 -4.02 -16.53 5.95
N THR A 115 -3.07 -15.89 5.28
CA THR A 115 -2.20 -16.55 4.29
C THR A 115 -0.79 -16.81 4.81
N GLY A 116 -0.43 -16.28 6.00
CA GLY A 116 0.93 -16.34 6.53
C GLY A 116 1.94 -15.48 5.75
N LYS A 117 1.49 -14.70 4.75
CA LYS A 117 2.39 -13.86 3.95
C LYS A 117 2.74 -12.57 4.69
N PRO A 118 4.03 -12.19 4.76
CA PRO A 118 4.45 -10.99 5.48
C PRO A 118 3.97 -9.70 4.81
N ILE A 119 3.78 -8.68 5.62
CA ILE A 119 3.61 -7.30 5.15
C ILE A 119 4.99 -6.69 4.92
N MET A 120 5.19 -6.13 3.72
CA MET A 120 6.32 -5.27 3.36
C MET A 120 5.85 -3.82 3.38
N PRO A 121 6.19 -3.02 4.41
CA PRO A 121 5.85 -1.61 4.41
C PRO A 121 6.76 -0.86 3.43
N VAL A 122 6.18 -0.11 2.51
CA VAL A 122 6.90 0.76 1.58
C VAL A 122 6.45 2.20 1.80
N VAL A 123 7.37 3.06 2.19
CA VAL A 123 7.08 4.45 2.53
C VAL A 123 7.58 5.37 1.42
N PHE A 124 6.65 6.12 0.84
CA PHE A 124 6.99 7.22 -0.10
C PHE A 124 7.18 8.51 0.67
N THR A 125 8.38 9.08 0.61
CA THR A 125 8.71 10.38 1.20
C THR A 125 8.74 11.47 0.13
N ASN A 126 8.43 12.71 0.52
CA ASN A 126 8.38 13.90 -0.35
C ASN A 126 7.38 13.81 -1.52
N ILE A 127 6.52 12.80 -1.57
CA ILE A 127 5.60 12.57 -2.69
C ILE A 127 4.43 13.57 -2.69
N LYS A 128 4.07 14.16 -1.55
CA LYS A 128 3.04 15.22 -1.46
C LYS A 128 3.37 16.44 -2.34
N ASN A 129 4.65 16.72 -2.52
CA ASN A 129 5.12 17.86 -3.28
C ASN A 129 5.03 17.66 -4.82
N LEU A 130 4.75 16.45 -5.27
CA LEU A 130 4.68 16.09 -6.69
C LEU A 130 3.49 16.75 -7.40
N SER A 131 2.36 16.90 -6.72
CA SER A 131 1.20 17.64 -7.22
C SER A 131 0.39 18.21 -6.05
N SER A 132 -0.35 19.30 -6.29
CA SER A 132 -1.35 19.72 -5.30
C SER A 132 -2.46 18.67 -5.17
N PRO A 133 -3.14 18.57 -4.02
CA PRO A 133 -4.19 17.56 -3.79
C PRO A 133 -5.34 17.58 -4.81
N GLU A 134 -5.53 18.71 -5.48
CA GLU A 134 -6.61 18.96 -6.45
C GLU A 134 -6.17 18.83 -7.91
N SER A 135 -4.86 18.81 -8.16
CA SER A 135 -4.28 18.79 -9.51
C SER A 135 -3.96 17.38 -9.97
N ILE A 136 -4.23 17.12 -11.25
CA ILE A 136 -3.72 15.95 -12.00
C ILE A 136 -2.35 16.25 -12.63
N LEU A 137 -1.92 17.52 -12.62
CA LEU A 137 -0.63 17.91 -13.17
C LEU A 137 0.49 17.55 -12.21
N ILE A 138 1.42 16.77 -12.69
CA ILE A 138 2.62 16.34 -11.98
C ILE A 138 3.73 17.38 -12.26
N LYS A 139 4.35 17.90 -11.20
CA LYS A 139 5.54 18.74 -11.31
C LYS A 139 6.79 17.83 -11.28
N PRO A 140 7.88 18.21 -11.97
CA PRO A 140 9.16 17.54 -11.78
C PRO A 140 9.59 17.64 -10.31
N TRP A 141 9.63 16.50 -9.61
CA TRP A 141 9.94 16.43 -8.18
C TRP A 141 10.66 15.12 -7.85
N LYS A 142 11.58 15.18 -6.91
CA LYS A 142 12.25 13.98 -6.40
C LYS A 142 11.50 13.47 -5.17
N PHE A 143 11.05 12.23 -5.22
CA PHE A 143 10.54 11.48 -4.09
C PHE A 143 11.35 10.20 -3.92
N GLU A 144 11.29 9.60 -2.76
CA GLU A 144 11.97 8.34 -2.49
C GLU A 144 10.96 7.28 -2.05
N ALA A 145 11.23 6.03 -2.44
CA ALA A 145 10.53 4.85 -1.97
C ALA A 145 11.47 4.07 -1.04
N HIS A 146 11.02 3.81 0.18
CA HIS A 146 11.79 3.11 1.21
C HIS A 146 11.09 1.81 1.59
N HIS A 147 11.73 0.69 1.30
CA HIS A 147 11.29 -0.64 1.76
C HIS A 147 11.78 -0.83 3.18
N LEU A 148 10.84 -0.90 4.13
CA LEU A 148 11.16 -1.24 5.51
C LEU A 148 11.28 -2.77 5.63
N ALA A 149 11.82 -3.23 6.76
CA ALA A 149 11.90 -4.66 7.03
C ALA A 149 10.52 -5.33 6.96
N PRO A 150 10.38 -6.49 6.32
CA PRO A 150 9.12 -7.22 6.28
C PRO A 150 8.72 -7.67 7.68
N VAL A 151 7.42 -7.61 7.95
CA VAL A 151 6.86 -7.98 9.24
C VAL A 151 5.96 -9.20 9.06
N PHE A 152 6.24 -10.26 9.78
CA PHE A 152 5.51 -11.52 9.69
C PHE A 152 4.29 -11.53 10.63
N PRO A 153 3.16 -12.11 10.18
CA PRO A 153 1.93 -12.11 10.98
C PRO A 153 2.04 -12.96 12.26
N ASP A 154 2.93 -13.95 12.29
CA ASP A 154 3.09 -14.89 13.41
C ASP A 154 3.53 -14.21 14.71
N SER A 155 4.02 -12.97 14.63
CA SER A 155 4.41 -12.16 15.78
C SER A 155 3.21 -11.49 16.49
N PHE A 156 1.98 -11.66 15.98
CA PHE A 156 0.79 -10.96 16.46
C PHE A 156 -0.37 -11.94 16.67
N ASN A 157 -1.16 -11.70 17.73
CA ASN A 157 -2.35 -12.50 18.02
C ASN A 157 -3.60 -11.92 17.37
N GLU A 158 -3.65 -10.61 17.16
CA GLU A 158 -4.83 -9.90 16.67
C GLU A 158 -4.51 -8.98 15.48
N VAL A 159 -5.49 -8.85 14.59
CA VAL A 159 -5.42 -7.97 13.40
C VAL A 159 -5.16 -6.50 13.81
N GLN A 160 -5.75 -6.07 14.93
CA GLN A 160 -5.62 -4.69 15.39
C GLN A 160 -4.17 -4.40 15.85
N GLU A 161 -3.58 -5.30 16.63
CA GLU A 161 -2.19 -5.18 17.09
C GLU A 161 -1.22 -5.10 15.91
N TYR A 162 -1.38 -5.99 14.94
CA TYR A 162 -0.57 -6.01 13.72
C TYR A 162 -0.69 -4.70 12.93
N LYS A 163 -1.92 -4.23 12.74
CA LYS A 163 -2.21 -2.97 12.05
C LYS A 163 -1.56 -1.78 12.75
N ASP A 164 -1.71 -1.69 14.06
CA ASP A 164 -1.18 -0.58 14.87
C ASP A 164 0.35 -0.57 14.85
N TYR A 165 0.98 -1.73 14.87
CA TYR A 165 2.42 -1.85 14.73
C TYR A 165 2.91 -1.32 13.36
N ILE A 166 2.31 -1.78 12.25
CA ILE A 166 2.68 -1.32 10.89
C ILE A 166 2.41 0.18 10.75
N TYR A 167 1.26 0.66 11.23
CA TYR A 167 0.93 2.08 11.22
C TYR A 167 2.00 2.90 11.94
N LYS A 168 2.39 2.47 13.14
CA LYS A 168 3.39 3.15 13.98
C LYS A 168 4.76 3.22 13.31
N ILE A 169 5.27 2.12 12.74
CA ILE A 169 6.58 2.13 12.09
C ILE A 169 6.58 3.02 10.83
N MET A 170 5.52 3.00 10.02
CA MET A 170 5.38 3.86 8.84
C MET A 170 5.22 5.34 9.22
N TRP A 171 4.43 5.63 10.26
CA TRP A 171 4.27 6.99 10.79
C TRP A 171 5.60 7.56 11.27
N ASN A 172 6.31 6.84 12.12
CA ASN A 172 7.58 7.27 12.68
C ASN A 172 8.62 7.49 11.59
N PHE A 173 8.66 6.60 10.60
CA PHE A 173 9.54 6.76 9.45
C PHE A 173 9.25 8.05 8.66
N LEU A 174 7.98 8.36 8.41
CA LEU A 174 7.57 9.60 7.72
C LEU A 174 7.97 10.84 8.52
N VAL A 175 7.72 10.85 9.83
CA VAL A 175 8.08 11.98 10.71
C VAL A 175 9.58 12.23 10.72
N GLU A 176 10.39 11.17 10.64
CA GLU A 176 11.86 11.29 10.63
C GLU A 176 12.43 11.69 9.27
N ASN A 177 11.85 11.21 8.18
CA ASN A 177 12.49 11.23 6.86
C ASN A 177 11.79 12.13 5.83
N ASP A 178 10.59 12.64 6.13
CA ASP A 178 9.88 13.56 5.23
C ASP A 178 9.77 14.95 5.87
N SER A 179 10.36 15.93 5.20
CA SER A 179 10.38 17.31 5.69
C SER A 179 9.00 17.94 5.89
N SER A 180 7.97 17.39 5.23
CA SER A 180 6.58 17.85 5.36
C SER A 180 5.97 17.54 6.72
N PHE A 181 6.60 16.67 7.54
CA PHE A 181 6.03 16.15 8.79
C PHE A 181 6.90 16.41 10.02
N LYS A 182 7.88 17.30 9.94
CA LYS A 182 8.82 17.61 11.05
C LYS A 182 8.16 18.05 12.34
N ASP A 183 6.97 18.65 12.26
CA ASP A 183 6.23 19.16 13.42
C ASP A 183 5.38 18.07 14.11
N TYR A 184 5.31 16.87 13.54
CA TYR A 184 4.61 15.74 14.14
C TYR A 184 5.50 14.97 15.11
N LYS A 185 4.87 14.43 16.18
CA LYS A 185 5.56 13.56 17.15
C LYS A 185 5.51 12.11 16.67
N LYS A 186 6.54 11.34 17.05
CA LYS A 186 6.53 9.88 16.93
C LYS A 186 5.46 9.27 17.82
N LEU A 187 4.92 8.14 17.42
CA LEU A 187 3.95 7.34 18.17
C LEU A 187 4.63 6.30 19.07
#